data_00d3485588b65640c2ed9b034d0c96ea
#
_entry.id   00d3485588b65640c2ed9b034d0c96ea
#
_cell.length_a   1.000
_cell.length_b   1.000
_cell.length_c   1.000
_cell.angle_alpha   90.00
_cell.angle_beta   90.00
_cell.angle_gamma   90.00
#
_symmetry.space_group_name_H-M   'P 1'
#
loop_
_entity.id
_entity.type
_entity.pdbx_description
1 polymer ?
#
loop_
_entity_poly.entity_id
_entity_poly.type
_entity_poly.pdbx_seq_one_letter_code
_entity_poly.pdbx_strand_id
1 'polypeptide(L)'
;MGLYNKYVLPKMINAGCGTKPIKKQREKVLPLCNGIVLEIGCGSGLNFAFYDENKVEKLYALEPDKEMLRQAGLLVKDVNFPITFLETGAEKIPLENGSVDTALLTYTLCSIPDPLAALREIRRVLKEGGTLVFCEHGMAPENSVKKMQNFINFFGQFFRVGVI
;
A
#
# COMPACT_ATOMS: atom_id res chain seq x y z
N MET A 1 -13.27 5.20 18.12
CA MET A 1 -12.77 5.88 16.89
C MET A 1 -13.79 6.93 16.47
N GLY A 2 -13.36 8.19 16.25
CA GLY A 2 -14.28 9.29 15.92
C GLY A 2 -14.86 9.16 14.49
N LEU A 3 -16.02 9.75 14.25
CA LEU A 3 -16.69 9.84 12.94
C LEU A 3 -15.76 10.36 11.83
N TYR A 4 -14.81 11.24 12.19
CA TYR A 4 -13.78 11.75 11.30
C TYR A 4 -12.91 10.64 10.70
N ASN A 5 -12.37 9.74 11.54
CA ASN A 5 -11.50 8.64 11.09
C ASN A 5 -12.27 7.63 10.23
N LYS A 6 -13.59 7.48 10.46
CA LYS A 6 -14.41 6.51 9.73
C LYS A 6 -14.88 7.02 8.38
N TYR A 7 -15.20 8.30 8.23
CA TYR A 7 -15.87 8.80 7.02
C TYR A 7 -15.10 9.88 6.25
N VAL A 8 -14.22 10.63 6.91
CA VAL A 8 -13.52 11.77 6.30
C VAL A 8 -12.10 11.38 5.89
N LEU A 9 -11.34 10.79 6.81
CA LEU A 9 -9.94 10.44 6.58
C LEU A 9 -9.75 9.48 5.38
N PRO A 10 -10.53 8.39 5.20
CA PRO A 10 -10.40 7.51 4.04
C PRO A 10 -10.65 8.23 2.71
N LYS A 11 -11.63 9.15 2.67
CA LYS A 11 -11.92 9.95 1.47
C LYS A 11 -10.80 10.93 1.13
N MET A 12 -10.19 11.54 2.15
CA MET A 12 -9.04 12.44 1.95
C MET A 12 -7.82 11.68 1.45
N ILE A 13 -7.52 10.51 2.03
CA ILE A 13 -6.44 9.63 1.58
C ILE A 13 -6.68 9.21 0.13
N ASN A 14 -7.87 8.73 -0.21
CA ASN A 14 -8.23 8.34 -1.57
C ASN A 14 -8.09 9.50 -2.57
N ALA A 15 -8.53 10.71 -2.21
CA ALA A 15 -8.37 11.88 -3.05
C ALA A 15 -6.89 12.24 -3.27
N GLY A 16 -6.07 12.20 -2.21
CA GLY A 16 -4.63 12.44 -2.28
C GLY A 16 -3.90 11.37 -3.10
N CYS A 17 -4.16 10.11 -2.79
CA CYS A 17 -3.54 8.96 -3.46
C CYS A 17 -4.06 8.71 -4.89
N GLY A 18 -5.18 9.30 -5.27
CA GLY A 18 -5.76 9.24 -6.63
C GLY A 18 -5.24 10.31 -7.60
N THR A 19 -4.30 11.16 -7.19
CA THR A 19 -3.79 12.25 -8.03
C THR A 19 -2.99 11.75 -9.25
N LYS A 20 -2.99 12.55 -10.34
CA LYS A 20 -2.31 12.18 -11.60
C LYS A 20 -0.83 11.80 -11.44
N PRO A 21 0.00 12.49 -10.61
CA PRO A 21 1.39 12.09 -10.41
C PRO A 21 1.52 10.70 -9.77
N ILE A 22 0.71 10.40 -8.75
CA ILE A 22 0.71 9.12 -8.05
C ILE A 22 0.21 7.99 -8.97
N LYS A 23 -0.83 8.27 -9.77
CA LYS A 23 -1.30 7.34 -10.80
C LYS A 23 -0.19 6.94 -11.77
N LYS A 24 0.59 7.92 -12.28
CA LYS A 24 1.74 7.65 -13.17
C LYS A 24 2.83 6.79 -12.52
N GLN A 25 3.02 6.88 -11.20
CA GLN A 25 3.98 5.99 -10.51
C GLN A 25 3.42 4.56 -10.42
N ARG A 26 2.12 4.40 -10.13
CA ARG A 26 1.47 3.08 -10.16
C ARG A 26 1.62 2.42 -11.53
N GLU A 27 1.35 3.14 -12.62
CA GLU A 27 1.52 2.65 -14.00
C GLU A 27 2.92 2.11 -14.30
N LYS A 28 3.94 2.56 -13.56
CA LYS A 28 5.34 2.10 -13.72
C LYS A 28 5.67 0.89 -12.86
N VAL A 29 5.17 0.85 -11.61
CA VAL A 29 5.62 -0.14 -10.63
C VAL A 29 4.73 -1.38 -10.58
N LEU A 30 3.43 -1.24 -10.78
CA LEU A 30 2.49 -2.37 -10.70
C LEU A 30 2.75 -3.45 -11.77
N PRO A 31 3.09 -3.12 -13.04
CA PRO A 31 3.42 -4.12 -14.05
C PRO A 31 4.70 -4.93 -13.77
N LEU A 32 5.46 -4.58 -12.74
CA LEU A 32 6.62 -5.36 -12.27
C LEU A 32 6.21 -6.53 -11.38
N CYS A 33 4.99 -6.51 -10.85
CA CYS A 33 4.46 -7.60 -10.03
C CYS A 33 4.10 -8.82 -10.90
N ASN A 34 4.40 -10.01 -10.39
CA ASN A 34 4.09 -11.27 -11.09
C ASN A 34 3.84 -12.41 -10.09
N GLY A 35 3.22 -13.49 -10.58
CA GLY A 35 2.92 -14.69 -9.81
C GLY A 35 1.92 -14.43 -8.68
N ILE A 36 2.16 -15.01 -7.51
CA ILE A 36 1.39 -14.78 -6.30
C ILE A 36 1.89 -13.49 -5.65
N VAL A 37 1.05 -12.47 -5.63
CA VAL A 37 1.38 -11.12 -5.14
C VAL A 37 0.80 -10.90 -3.75
N LEU A 38 1.59 -10.28 -2.86
CA LEU A 38 1.14 -9.73 -1.58
C LEU A 38 1.23 -8.20 -1.64
N GLU A 39 0.11 -7.52 -1.61
CA GLU A 39 0.03 -6.07 -1.50
C GLU A 39 -0.16 -5.67 -0.03
N ILE A 40 0.77 -4.88 0.50
CA ILE A 40 0.74 -4.34 1.85
C ILE A 40 0.06 -2.97 1.84
N GLY A 41 -1.02 -2.84 2.63
CA GLY A 41 -1.82 -1.61 2.69
C GLY A 41 -2.55 -1.34 1.38
N CYS A 42 -3.37 -2.31 0.92
CA CYS A 42 -4.11 -2.15 -0.34
C CYS A 42 -5.13 -1.01 -0.30
N GLY A 43 -5.49 -0.54 0.91
CA GLY A 43 -6.44 0.53 1.10
C GLY A 43 -7.78 0.23 0.41
N SER A 44 -8.28 1.19 -0.35
CA SER A 44 -9.51 1.04 -1.13
C SER A 44 -9.33 0.37 -2.49
N GLY A 45 -8.18 -0.28 -2.76
CA GLY A 45 -7.93 -1.02 -3.99
C GLY A 45 -7.50 -0.17 -5.20
N LEU A 46 -6.94 1.03 -4.97
CA LEU A 46 -6.52 1.94 -6.04
C LEU A 46 -5.44 1.36 -6.99
N ASN A 47 -4.77 0.29 -6.58
CA ASN A 47 -3.76 -0.40 -7.37
C ASN A 47 -4.35 -1.44 -8.31
N PHE A 48 -5.53 -1.97 -8.05
CA PHE A 48 -6.07 -3.16 -8.75
C PHE A 48 -6.11 -3.01 -10.26
N ALA A 49 -6.48 -1.83 -10.76
CA ALA A 49 -6.55 -1.54 -12.19
C ALA A 49 -5.19 -1.40 -12.90
N PHE A 50 -4.06 -1.49 -12.18
CA PHE A 50 -2.72 -1.30 -12.74
C PHE A 50 -1.88 -2.57 -12.78
N TYR A 51 -2.35 -3.65 -12.19
CA TYR A 51 -1.70 -4.95 -12.32
C TYR A 51 -1.81 -5.47 -13.77
N ASP A 52 -0.76 -6.15 -14.21
CA ASP A 52 -0.81 -6.90 -15.48
C ASP A 52 -1.49 -8.25 -15.23
N GLU A 53 -2.71 -8.38 -15.70
CA GLU A 53 -3.53 -9.58 -15.51
C GLU A 53 -2.94 -10.86 -16.15
N ASN A 54 -2.01 -10.72 -17.10
CA ASN A 54 -1.29 -11.85 -17.68
C ASN A 54 -0.12 -12.33 -16.82
N LYS A 55 0.28 -11.55 -15.81
CA LYS A 55 1.42 -11.85 -14.94
C LYS A 55 1.01 -12.23 -13.52
N VAL A 56 -0.10 -11.68 -13.03
CA VAL A 56 -0.59 -11.91 -11.68
C VAL A 56 -1.49 -13.12 -11.65
N GLU A 57 -1.08 -14.15 -10.92
CA GLU A 57 -1.86 -15.38 -10.72
C GLU A 57 -2.87 -15.24 -9.58
N LYS A 58 -2.50 -14.53 -8.52
CA LYS A 58 -3.30 -14.29 -7.34
C LYS A 58 -2.82 -13.07 -6.57
N LEU A 59 -3.74 -12.32 -5.98
CA LEU A 59 -3.43 -11.19 -5.10
C LEU A 59 -3.91 -11.48 -3.67
N TYR A 60 -3.01 -11.39 -2.70
CA TYR A 60 -3.32 -11.20 -1.29
C TYR A 60 -3.29 -9.71 -1.00
N ALA A 61 -4.45 -9.13 -0.70
CA ALA A 61 -4.61 -7.71 -0.42
C ALA A 61 -4.74 -7.48 1.09
N LEU A 62 -3.65 -7.02 1.73
CA LEU A 62 -3.57 -6.83 3.17
C LEU A 62 -3.91 -5.38 3.54
N GLU A 63 -4.87 -5.22 4.46
CA GLU A 63 -5.31 -3.93 4.97
C GLU A 63 -6.00 -4.11 6.32
N PRO A 64 -5.58 -3.41 7.40
CA PRO A 64 -6.23 -3.54 8.71
C PRO A 64 -7.58 -2.82 8.81
N ASP A 65 -7.88 -1.86 7.95
CA ASP A 65 -9.14 -1.10 8.01
C ASP A 65 -10.26 -1.78 7.21
N LYS A 66 -11.30 -2.23 7.93
CA LYS A 66 -12.48 -2.90 7.34
C LYS A 66 -13.22 -2.06 6.32
N GLU A 67 -13.30 -0.76 6.53
CA GLU A 67 -14.04 0.11 5.61
C GLU A 67 -13.26 0.28 4.29
N MET A 68 -11.92 0.35 4.36
CA MET A 68 -11.07 0.32 3.18
C MET A 68 -11.21 -0.99 2.41
N LEU A 69 -11.15 -2.14 3.10
CA LEU A 69 -11.38 -3.45 2.46
C LEU A 69 -12.77 -3.57 1.83
N ARG A 70 -13.79 -3.00 2.47
CA ARG A 70 -15.14 -2.97 1.89
C ARG A 70 -15.17 -2.19 0.58
N GLN A 71 -14.47 -1.06 0.50
CA GLN A 71 -14.35 -0.26 -0.73
C GLN A 71 -13.55 -1.01 -1.79
N ALA A 72 -12.43 -1.61 -1.43
CA ALA A 72 -11.63 -2.44 -2.33
C ALA A 72 -12.45 -3.61 -2.91
N GLY A 73 -13.30 -4.22 -2.10
CA GLY A 73 -14.19 -5.30 -2.54
C GLY A 73 -15.15 -4.91 -3.67
N LEU A 74 -15.50 -3.64 -3.82
CA LEU A 74 -16.34 -3.16 -4.92
C LEU A 74 -15.61 -3.18 -6.28
N LEU A 75 -14.26 -3.18 -6.26
CA LEU A 75 -13.42 -3.14 -7.46
C LEU A 75 -12.97 -4.54 -7.92
N VAL A 76 -13.20 -5.59 -7.12
CA VAL A 76 -12.77 -6.97 -7.46
C VAL A 76 -13.36 -7.45 -8.80
N LYS A 77 -14.58 -7.02 -9.12
CA LYS A 77 -15.25 -7.37 -10.38
C LYS A 77 -14.56 -6.82 -11.63
N ASP A 78 -13.67 -5.84 -11.46
CA ASP A 78 -13.01 -5.14 -12.57
C ASP A 78 -11.61 -5.73 -12.87
N VAL A 79 -11.24 -6.87 -12.24
CA VAL A 79 -9.97 -7.58 -12.46
C VAL A 79 -10.19 -9.07 -12.70
N ASN A 80 -9.31 -9.71 -13.46
CA ASN A 80 -9.47 -11.10 -13.91
C ASN A 80 -8.62 -12.13 -13.13
N PHE A 81 -8.03 -11.73 -12.01
CA PHE A 81 -7.30 -12.65 -11.10
C PHE A 81 -7.95 -12.71 -9.72
N PRO A 82 -7.82 -13.83 -9.00
CA PRO A 82 -8.42 -13.97 -7.68
C PRO A 82 -7.76 -13.07 -6.63
N ILE A 83 -8.58 -12.36 -5.85
CA ILE A 83 -8.14 -11.54 -4.73
C ILE A 83 -8.59 -12.16 -3.42
N THR A 84 -7.67 -12.29 -2.47
CA THR A 84 -7.95 -12.70 -1.09
C THR A 84 -7.61 -11.54 -0.16
N PHE A 85 -8.60 -11.01 0.55
CA PHE A 85 -8.39 -9.96 1.52
C PHE A 85 -7.86 -10.51 2.84
N LEU A 86 -6.85 -9.84 3.40
CA LEU A 86 -6.26 -10.14 4.70
C LEU A 86 -6.47 -8.93 5.62
N GLU A 87 -7.45 -9.04 6.54
CA GLU A 87 -7.78 -8.00 7.52
C GLU A 87 -6.81 -8.04 8.70
N THR A 88 -5.59 -7.55 8.49
CA THR A 88 -4.52 -7.57 9.50
C THR A 88 -3.48 -6.50 9.21
N GLY A 89 -2.65 -6.17 10.22
CA GLY A 89 -1.45 -5.35 10.06
C GLY A 89 -0.31 -6.13 9.41
N ALA A 90 0.65 -5.42 8.86
CA ALA A 90 1.80 -6.00 8.16
C ALA A 90 2.84 -6.63 9.11
N GLU A 91 2.76 -6.34 10.40
CA GLU A 91 3.66 -6.86 11.44
C GLU A 91 3.44 -8.36 11.73
N LYS A 92 2.31 -8.92 11.26
CA LYS A 92 2.00 -10.34 11.38
C LYS A 92 1.17 -10.79 10.19
N ILE A 93 1.83 -11.27 9.15
CA ILE A 93 1.20 -11.69 7.90
C ILE A 93 0.75 -13.15 8.01
N PRO A 94 -0.55 -13.47 7.85
CA PRO A 94 -1.09 -14.82 8.02
C PRO A 94 -0.87 -15.69 6.76
N LEU A 95 0.35 -15.70 6.27
CA LEU A 95 0.80 -16.52 5.13
C LEU A 95 2.01 -17.35 5.54
N GLU A 96 2.22 -18.47 4.87
CA GLU A 96 3.36 -19.34 5.09
C GLU A 96 4.67 -18.71 4.61
N ASN A 97 5.80 -19.22 5.12
CA ASN A 97 7.13 -18.81 4.67
C ASN A 97 7.29 -19.14 3.19
N GLY A 98 7.87 -18.21 2.42
CA GLY A 98 8.16 -18.45 1.01
C GLY A 98 6.92 -18.75 0.17
N SER A 99 5.78 -18.14 0.46
CA SER A 99 4.50 -18.40 -0.20
C SER A 99 4.14 -17.42 -1.32
N VAL A 100 4.84 -16.27 -1.43
CA VAL A 100 4.54 -15.24 -2.43
C VAL A 100 5.75 -14.94 -3.33
N ASP A 101 5.49 -14.65 -4.60
CA ASP A 101 6.51 -14.35 -5.59
C ASP A 101 6.90 -12.87 -5.56
N THR A 102 5.91 -12.01 -5.32
CA THR A 102 6.09 -10.55 -5.25
C THR A 102 5.42 -9.98 -4.01
N ALA A 103 6.12 -9.10 -3.29
CA ALA A 103 5.52 -8.22 -2.29
C ALA A 103 5.53 -6.78 -2.81
N LEU A 104 4.41 -6.07 -2.65
CA LEU A 104 4.24 -4.69 -3.09
C LEU A 104 3.93 -3.78 -1.92
N LEU A 105 4.62 -2.63 -1.83
CA LEU A 105 4.28 -1.50 -0.97
C LEU A 105 4.14 -0.24 -1.81
N THR A 106 3.03 0.47 -1.64
CA THR A 106 2.83 1.78 -2.28
C THR A 106 2.24 2.78 -1.30
N TYR A 107 3.04 3.77 -0.91
CA TYR A 107 2.62 4.86 -0.03
C TYR A 107 2.02 4.39 1.32
N THR A 108 2.57 3.32 1.88
CA THR A 108 2.01 2.61 3.03
C THR A 108 2.96 2.55 4.23
N LEU A 109 4.27 2.49 3.99
CA LEU A 109 5.27 2.26 5.05
C LEU A 109 5.20 3.30 6.17
N CYS A 110 4.83 4.55 5.84
CA CYS A 110 4.67 5.66 6.79
C CYS A 110 3.49 5.46 7.78
N SER A 111 2.53 4.61 7.46
CA SER A 111 1.34 4.33 8.30
C SER A 111 1.46 3.06 9.13
N ILE A 112 2.51 2.25 8.93
CA ILE A 112 2.76 1.01 9.66
C ILE A 112 3.41 1.34 11.02
N PRO A 113 2.82 0.91 12.15
CA PRO A 113 3.35 1.19 13.50
C PRO A 113 4.77 0.67 13.72
N ASP A 114 5.07 -0.57 13.28
CA ASP A 114 6.42 -1.15 13.33
C ASP A 114 6.87 -1.57 11.92
N PRO A 115 7.46 -0.65 11.14
CA PRO A 115 7.89 -0.93 9.79
C PRO A 115 9.01 -1.98 9.71
N LEU A 116 9.84 -2.12 10.76
CA LEU A 116 10.88 -3.15 10.79
C LEU A 116 10.29 -4.55 10.97
N ALA A 117 9.28 -4.70 11.83
CA ALA A 117 8.56 -5.96 11.97
C ALA A 117 7.85 -6.33 10.67
N ALA A 118 7.20 -5.35 10.02
CA ALA A 118 6.55 -5.56 8.72
C ALA A 118 7.55 -6.01 7.64
N LEU A 119 8.71 -5.39 7.53
CA LEU A 119 9.73 -5.78 6.56
C LEU A 119 10.29 -7.18 6.84
N ARG A 120 10.41 -7.61 8.10
CA ARG A 120 10.79 -8.99 8.45
C ARG A 120 9.73 -9.98 8.00
N GLU A 121 8.45 -9.68 8.24
CA GLU A 121 7.34 -10.53 7.81
C GLU A 121 7.25 -10.61 6.27
N ILE A 122 7.40 -9.50 5.56
CA ILE A 122 7.47 -9.47 4.10
C ILE A 122 8.60 -10.37 3.60
N ARG A 123 9.81 -10.25 4.19
CA ARG A 123 10.93 -11.13 3.84
C ARG A 123 10.62 -12.61 4.12
N ARG A 124 9.92 -12.91 5.23
CA ARG A 124 9.57 -14.28 5.60
C ARG A 124 8.63 -14.93 4.59
N VAL A 125 7.62 -14.18 4.12
CA VAL A 125 6.61 -14.72 3.18
C VAL A 125 7.08 -14.73 1.73
N LEU A 126 8.07 -13.90 1.36
CA LEU A 126 8.68 -13.93 0.04
C LEU A 126 9.44 -15.25 -0.19
N LYS A 127 9.22 -15.84 -1.36
CA LYS A 127 10.03 -16.98 -1.85
C LYS A 127 11.50 -16.59 -1.96
N GLU A 128 12.37 -17.59 -1.97
CA GLU A 128 13.76 -17.38 -2.36
C GLU A 128 13.81 -16.86 -3.81
N GLY A 129 14.50 -15.74 -4.03
CA GLY A 129 14.49 -15.04 -5.32
C GLY A 129 13.23 -14.21 -5.59
N GLY A 130 12.26 -14.17 -4.68
CA GLY A 130 11.07 -13.33 -4.79
C GLY A 130 11.41 -11.83 -4.80
N THR A 131 10.52 -11.02 -5.35
CA THR A 131 10.75 -9.59 -5.59
C THR A 131 9.99 -8.72 -4.62
N LEU A 132 10.67 -7.73 -4.02
CA LEU A 132 10.03 -6.62 -3.32
C LEU A 132 9.93 -5.41 -4.26
N VAL A 133 8.71 -5.02 -4.60
CA VAL A 133 8.40 -3.81 -5.37
C VAL A 133 7.90 -2.75 -4.39
N PHE A 134 8.44 -1.54 -4.46
CA PHE A 134 7.95 -0.47 -3.59
C PHE A 134 7.97 0.89 -4.27
N CYS A 135 7.03 1.75 -3.89
CA CYS A 135 6.97 3.16 -4.26
C CYS A 135 6.47 3.93 -3.03
N GLU A 136 7.38 4.63 -2.36
CA GLU A 136 7.11 5.30 -1.10
C GLU A 136 7.46 6.79 -1.16
N HIS A 137 6.88 7.57 -0.26
CA HIS A 137 7.27 8.95 -0.09
C HIS A 137 8.69 9.02 0.47
N GLY A 138 9.52 9.84 -0.15
CA GLY A 138 10.89 10.08 0.30
C GLY A 138 11.16 11.56 0.52
N MET A 139 12.21 11.85 1.28
CA MET A 139 12.69 13.21 1.43
C MET A 139 13.32 13.68 0.11
N ALA A 140 12.89 14.84 -0.38
CA ALA A 140 13.45 15.39 -1.61
C ALA A 140 14.95 15.68 -1.47
N PRO A 141 15.76 15.41 -2.49
CA PRO A 141 17.19 15.76 -2.49
C PRO A 141 17.42 17.28 -2.50
N GLU A 142 16.51 18.06 -3.10
CA GLU A 142 16.61 19.52 -3.20
C GLU A 142 16.32 20.19 -1.86
N ASN A 143 17.23 21.02 -1.38
CA ASN A 143 17.11 21.70 -0.07
C ASN A 143 15.86 22.60 0.05
N SER A 144 15.39 23.21 -1.04
CA SER A 144 14.17 24.02 -1.05
C SER A 144 12.92 23.19 -0.80
N VAL A 145 12.80 22.06 -1.48
CA VAL A 145 11.67 21.12 -1.35
C VAL A 145 11.72 20.45 0.02
N LYS A 146 12.91 20.04 0.48
CA LYS A 146 13.13 19.47 1.83
C LYS A 146 12.67 20.42 2.94
N LYS A 147 12.99 21.72 2.84
CA LYS A 147 12.51 22.73 3.80
C LYS A 147 10.98 22.84 3.79
N MET A 148 10.37 22.80 2.62
CA MET A 148 8.91 22.82 2.47
C MET A 148 8.28 21.53 3.05
N GLN A 149 8.84 20.36 2.79
CA GLN A 149 8.39 19.10 3.37
C GLN A 149 8.45 19.14 4.91
N ASN A 150 9.58 19.61 5.48
CA ASN A 150 9.72 19.73 6.93
C ASN A 150 8.72 20.73 7.54
N PHE A 151 8.43 21.84 6.84
CA PHE A 151 7.42 22.79 7.26
C PHE A 151 6.02 22.18 7.27
N ILE A 152 5.64 21.47 6.21
CA ILE A 152 4.35 20.77 6.11
C ILE A 152 4.24 19.67 7.18
N ASN A 153 5.30 18.89 7.41
CA ASN A 153 5.34 17.85 8.43
C ASN A 153 5.17 18.42 9.85
N PHE A 154 5.77 19.59 10.13
CA PHE A 154 5.59 20.27 11.41
C PHE A 154 4.11 20.59 11.66
N PHE A 155 3.38 21.10 10.67
CA PHE A 155 1.93 21.34 10.78
C PHE A 155 1.12 20.04 10.76
N GLY A 156 1.53 19.03 9.99
CA GLY A 156 0.88 17.72 9.92
C GLY A 156 0.84 16.99 11.27
N GLN A 157 1.85 17.16 12.10
CA GLN A 157 1.87 16.59 13.46
C GLN A 157 0.73 17.11 14.35
N PHE A 158 0.30 18.37 14.16
CA PHE A 158 -0.85 18.93 14.89
C PHE A 158 -2.17 18.30 14.45
N PHE A 159 -2.28 17.80 13.23
CA PHE A 159 -3.48 17.17 12.70
C PHE A 159 -3.42 15.64 12.70
N ARG A 160 -2.38 15.01 13.28
CA ARG A 160 -2.11 13.57 13.21
C ARG A 160 -2.15 12.99 11.78
N VAL A 161 -1.79 13.76 10.82
CA VAL A 161 -1.53 13.29 9.46
C VAL A 161 -0.02 13.17 9.32
N GLY A 162 0.53 12.01 9.68
CA GLY A 162 1.95 11.73 9.48
C GLY A 162 2.24 11.57 7.99
N VAL A 163 2.86 12.57 7.40
CA VAL A 163 3.61 12.42 6.14
C VAL A 163 5.08 12.50 6.54
N ILE A 164 5.75 11.37 6.52
CA ILE A 164 7.21 11.30 6.70
C ILE A 164 7.89 11.61 5.36
#